data_553737796fdc438713b25572544cfa70
#
_entry.id   553737796fdc438713b25572544cfa70
#
_cell.length_a   1.000
_cell.length_b   1.000
_cell.length_c   1.000
_cell.angle_alpha   90.00
_cell.angle_beta   90.00
_cell.angle_gamma   90.00
#
_symmetry.space_group_name_H-M   'P 1'
#
loop_
_entity.id
_entity.type
_entity.pdbx_description
1 polymer ?
#
loop_
_entity_poly.entity_id
_entity_poly.type
_entity_poly.pdbx_seq_one_letter_code
_entity_poly.pdbx_strand_id
1 'polypeptide(L)'
;MKKSTEKTQAERLRQAIRHRQDQEKQELRHAILTAAGELFLEHGYERFSLRKVAERIGYSPTTIYLYFRDKDDLLFTVVDEGFGRFGQQLEAAAASTQDPWERLIALGRAYVAFGLQNPVYYQLMFMQRTDFLTRRQAGEDQPRITSFRVLRQTVQQAIDAGVLRPGDAESYSDVLWALVHGMVSLAISMPMFDASRIQRTMETAWQMECKGLCRQ
;
A
#
# COMPACT_ATOMS: atom_id res chain seq x y z
N MET A 1 19.31 8.92 43.54
CA MET A 1 18.73 7.57 43.81
C MET A 1 17.55 7.39 42.87
N LYS A 2 17.74 6.63 41.79
CA LYS A 2 16.63 6.25 40.87
C LYS A 2 15.95 5.00 41.45
N LYS A 3 14.70 5.13 41.89
CA LYS A 3 13.86 3.97 42.19
C LYS A 3 13.47 3.33 40.86
N SER A 4 14.15 2.25 40.49
CA SER A 4 13.69 1.33 39.43
C SER A 4 12.44 0.65 39.97
N THR A 5 11.27 0.98 39.41
CA THR A 5 10.00 0.35 39.77
C THR A 5 9.97 -1.02 39.09
N GLU A 6 10.47 -2.05 39.77
CA GLU A 6 10.28 -3.43 39.32
C GLU A 6 8.79 -3.75 39.32
N LYS A 7 8.23 -4.03 38.14
CA LYS A 7 6.85 -4.49 37.99
C LYS A 7 6.69 -5.82 38.75
N THR A 8 5.61 -5.93 39.53
CA THR A 8 5.29 -7.17 40.25
C THR A 8 5.01 -8.32 39.26
N GLN A 9 5.18 -9.56 39.71
CA GLN A 9 4.90 -10.75 38.87
C GLN A 9 3.46 -10.74 38.31
N ALA A 10 2.49 -10.29 39.12
CA ALA A 10 1.10 -10.13 38.73
C ALA A 10 0.91 -9.09 37.62
N GLU A 11 1.64 -7.97 37.65
CA GLU A 11 1.62 -6.94 36.61
C GLU A 11 2.24 -7.45 35.30
N ARG A 12 3.34 -8.19 35.37
CA ARG A 12 3.95 -8.83 34.20
C ARG A 12 3.00 -9.83 33.53
N LEU A 13 2.31 -10.65 34.35
CA LEU A 13 1.33 -11.61 33.82
C LEU A 13 0.12 -10.91 33.19
N ARG A 14 -0.43 -9.88 33.82
CA ARG A 14 -1.54 -9.08 33.24
C ARG A 14 -1.12 -8.41 31.93
N GLN A 15 0.11 -7.91 31.86
CA GLN A 15 0.64 -7.29 30.64
C GLN A 15 0.81 -8.34 29.53
N ALA A 16 1.32 -9.52 29.82
CA ALA A 16 1.46 -10.62 28.87
C ALA A 16 0.10 -11.08 28.33
N ILE A 17 -0.93 -11.22 29.20
CA ILE A 17 -2.29 -11.57 28.79
C ILE A 17 -2.88 -10.50 27.85
N ARG A 18 -2.77 -9.21 28.19
CA ARG A 18 -3.24 -8.12 27.34
C ARG A 18 -2.53 -8.13 25.99
N HIS A 19 -1.22 -8.27 25.99
CA HIS A 19 -0.44 -8.29 24.74
C HIS A 19 -0.88 -9.46 23.84
N ARG A 20 -1.14 -10.63 24.39
CA ARG A 20 -1.66 -11.78 23.66
C ARG A 20 -3.04 -11.52 23.08
N GLN A 21 -3.95 -10.95 23.88
CA GLN A 21 -5.30 -10.58 23.42
C GLN A 21 -5.25 -9.54 22.29
N ASP A 22 -4.36 -8.55 22.41
CA ASP A 22 -4.18 -7.54 21.37
C ASP A 22 -3.61 -8.15 20.08
N GLN A 23 -2.67 -9.11 20.20
CA GLN A 23 -2.17 -9.84 19.04
C GLN A 23 -3.26 -10.67 18.36
N GLU A 24 -4.01 -11.48 19.11
CA GLU A 24 -5.13 -12.28 18.59
C GLU A 24 -6.18 -11.39 17.89
N LYS A 25 -6.45 -10.21 18.45
CA LYS A 25 -7.36 -9.22 17.86
C LYS A 25 -6.81 -8.66 16.55
N GLN A 26 -5.53 -8.35 16.47
CA GLN A 26 -4.89 -7.86 15.23
C GLN A 26 -4.83 -8.94 14.16
N GLU A 27 -4.51 -10.18 14.53
CA GLU A 27 -4.52 -11.32 13.60
C GLU A 27 -5.90 -11.56 13.01
N LEU A 28 -6.95 -11.55 13.85
CA LEU A 28 -8.33 -11.67 13.36
C LEU A 28 -8.71 -10.50 12.47
N ARG A 29 -8.38 -9.26 12.86
CA ARG A 29 -8.64 -8.08 12.02
C ARG A 29 -7.96 -8.22 10.65
N HIS A 30 -6.71 -8.67 10.61
CA HIS A 30 -6.00 -8.90 9.37
C HIS A 30 -6.65 -10.00 8.51
N ALA A 31 -7.05 -11.12 9.12
CA ALA A 31 -7.76 -12.19 8.43
C ALA A 31 -9.09 -11.71 7.82
N ILE A 32 -9.85 -10.86 8.55
CA ILE A 32 -11.08 -10.25 8.05
C ILE A 32 -10.80 -9.39 6.81
N LEU A 33 -9.78 -8.52 6.85
CA LEU A 33 -9.44 -7.61 5.76
C LEU A 33 -8.97 -8.37 4.51
N THR A 34 -8.15 -9.41 4.70
CA THR A 34 -7.68 -10.26 3.60
C THR A 34 -8.84 -10.98 2.93
N ALA A 35 -9.67 -11.67 3.71
CA ALA A 35 -10.84 -12.38 3.18
C ALA A 35 -11.85 -11.43 2.51
N ALA A 36 -12.01 -10.22 3.04
CA ALA A 36 -12.87 -9.20 2.44
C ALA A 36 -12.36 -8.77 1.05
N GLY A 37 -11.05 -8.52 0.94
CA GLY A 37 -10.45 -8.16 -0.34
C GLY A 37 -10.60 -9.26 -1.40
N GLU A 38 -10.31 -10.50 -1.04
CA GLU A 38 -10.46 -11.67 -1.93
C GLU A 38 -11.91 -11.85 -2.38
N LEU A 39 -12.86 -11.87 -1.45
CA LEU A 39 -14.28 -12.02 -1.76
C LEU A 39 -14.82 -10.89 -2.63
N PHE A 40 -14.33 -9.67 -2.43
CA PHE A 40 -14.71 -8.55 -3.27
C PHE A 40 -14.21 -8.74 -4.71
N LEU A 41 -12.97 -9.16 -4.91
CA LEU A 41 -12.42 -9.43 -6.24
C LEU A 41 -13.10 -10.62 -6.92
N GLU A 42 -13.46 -11.67 -6.16
CA GLU A 42 -14.16 -12.85 -6.69
C GLU A 42 -15.61 -12.57 -7.12
N HIS A 43 -16.31 -11.74 -6.36
CA HIS A 43 -17.78 -11.63 -6.48
C HIS A 43 -18.29 -10.23 -6.82
N GLY A 44 -17.45 -9.20 -6.71
CA GLY A 44 -17.84 -7.80 -6.86
C GLY A 44 -18.70 -7.29 -5.71
N TYR A 45 -18.94 -5.97 -5.71
CA TYR A 45 -19.62 -5.25 -4.62
C TYR A 45 -21.02 -5.77 -4.29
N GLU A 46 -21.84 -6.11 -5.32
CA GLU A 46 -23.23 -6.51 -5.12
C GLU A 46 -23.36 -7.84 -4.36
N ARG A 47 -22.47 -8.78 -4.61
CA ARG A 47 -22.48 -10.11 -4.00
C ARG A 47 -21.58 -10.24 -2.78
N PHE A 48 -20.88 -9.17 -2.40
CA PHE A 48 -20.05 -9.08 -1.20
C PHE A 48 -20.89 -8.80 0.06
N SER A 49 -20.59 -9.47 1.17
CA SER A 49 -21.23 -9.21 2.48
C SER A 49 -20.34 -9.65 3.65
N LEU A 50 -20.54 -9.02 4.82
CA LEU A 50 -19.85 -9.39 6.07
C LEU A 50 -20.11 -10.85 6.47
N ARG A 51 -21.30 -11.36 6.15
CA ARG A 51 -21.67 -12.76 6.43
C ARG A 51 -20.78 -13.72 5.67
N LYS A 52 -20.53 -13.47 4.37
CA LYS A 52 -19.61 -14.28 3.57
C LYS A 52 -18.17 -14.19 4.07
N VAL A 53 -17.75 -13.03 4.55
CA VAL A 53 -16.44 -12.88 5.18
C VAL A 53 -16.33 -13.76 6.42
N ALA A 54 -17.34 -13.71 7.31
CA ALA A 54 -17.42 -14.57 8.49
C ALA A 54 -17.31 -16.06 8.14
N GLU A 55 -18.11 -16.50 7.16
CA GLU A 55 -18.11 -17.88 6.65
C GLU A 55 -16.72 -18.28 6.12
N ARG A 56 -16.06 -17.41 5.35
CA ARG A 56 -14.74 -17.66 4.75
C ARG A 56 -13.66 -17.91 5.79
N ILE A 57 -13.70 -17.19 6.92
CA ILE A 57 -12.68 -17.27 7.98
C ILE A 57 -13.09 -18.14 9.17
N GLY A 58 -14.28 -18.78 9.11
CA GLY A 58 -14.75 -19.70 10.16
C GLY A 58 -15.22 -19.02 11.45
N TYR A 59 -15.71 -17.78 11.37
CA TYR A 59 -16.21 -17.02 12.51
C TYR A 59 -17.72 -16.74 12.39
N SER A 60 -18.35 -16.31 13.51
CA SER A 60 -19.73 -15.87 13.47
C SER A 60 -19.85 -14.48 12.80
N PRO A 61 -20.96 -14.18 12.11
CA PRO A 61 -21.22 -12.84 11.59
C PRO A 61 -21.18 -11.78 12.69
N THR A 62 -21.67 -12.10 13.90
CA THR A 62 -21.63 -11.21 15.06
C THR A 62 -20.20 -10.78 15.39
N THR A 63 -19.23 -11.69 15.26
CA THR A 63 -17.81 -11.38 15.48
C THR A 63 -17.33 -10.30 14.51
N ILE A 64 -17.71 -10.38 13.23
CA ILE A 64 -17.29 -9.39 12.23
C ILE A 64 -17.92 -8.02 12.51
N TYR A 65 -19.18 -7.98 12.94
CA TYR A 65 -19.85 -6.73 13.31
C TYR A 65 -19.26 -6.04 14.54
N LEU A 66 -18.44 -6.72 15.36
CA LEU A 66 -17.66 -6.07 16.43
C LEU A 66 -16.51 -5.21 15.87
N TYR A 67 -16.06 -5.47 14.64
CA TYR A 67 -14.96 -4.77 14.00
C TYR A 67 -15.42 -3.77 12.95
N PHE A 68 -16.48 -4.06 12.22
CA PHE A 68 -16.94 -3.28 11.05
C PHE A 68 -18.45 -3.13 11.07
N ARG A 69 -18.94 -1.90 10.85
CA ARG A 69 -20.36 -1.55 10.87
C ARG A 69 -21.15 -2.14 9.72
N ASP A 70 -20.56 -2.09 8.54
CA ASP A 70 -21.16 -2.49 7.28
C ASP A 70 -20.07 -2.85 6.24
N LYS A 71 -20.50 -3.27 5.05
CA LYS A 71 -19.59 -3.68 3.97
C LYS A 71 -18.75 -2.52 3.43
N ASP A 72 -19.27 -1.31 3.45
CA ASP A 72 -18.56 -0.13 2.96
C ASP A 72 -17.45 0.25 3.94
N ASP A 73 -17.72 0.20 5.25
CA ASP A 73 -16.74 0.42 6.30
C ASP A 73 -15.58 -0.59 6.22
N LEU A 74 -15.91 -1.85 5.98
CA LEU A 74 -14.91 -2.91 5.82
C LEU A 74 -14.05 -2.70 4.57
N LEU A 75 -14.67 -2.49 3.39
CA LEU A 75 -13.94 -2.28 2.14
C LEU A 75 -13.11 -1.00 2.14
N PHE A 76 -13.66 0.09 2.71
CA PHE A 76 -12.91 1.32 2.91
C PHE A 76 -11.66 1.07 3.74
N THR A 77 -11.80 0.30 4.85
CA THR A 77 -10.66 -0.02 5.71
C THR A 77 -9.62 -0.87 5.00
N VAL A 78 -10.02 -1.83 4.14
CA VAL A 78 -9.08 -2.62 3.32
C VAL A 78 -8.23 -1.71 2.43
N VAL A 79 -8.88 -0.78 1.72
CA VAL A 79 -8.18 0.15 0.81
C VAL A 79 -7.30 1.13 1.56
N ASP A 80 -7.80 1.69 2.67
CA ASP A 80 -7.05 2.65 3.51
C ASP A 80 -5.81 2.00 4.13
N GLU A 81 -5.92 0.77 4.64
CA GLU A 81 -4.76 0.01 5.14
C GLU A 81 -3.77 -0.32 4.03
N GLY A 82 -4.26 -0.66 2.83
CA GLY A 82 -3.42 -0.87 1.65
C GLY A 82 -2.59 0.36 1.32
N PHE A 83 -3.21 1.53 1.24
CA PHE A 83 -2.50 2.80 1.01
C PHE A 83 -1.56 3.19 2.15
N GLY A 84 -1.92 2.91 3.40
CA GLY A 84 -1.05 3.15 4.56
C GLY A 84 0.24 2.34 4.49
N ARG A 85 0.16 1.03 4.22
CA ARG A 85 1.32 0.14 4.03
C ARG A 85 2.15 0.56 2.82
N PHE A 86 1.50 0.89 1.73
CA PHE A 86 2.14 1.37 0.51
C PHE A 86 2.93 2.66 0.75
N GLY A 87 2.31 3.67 1.40
CA GLY A 87 2.96 4.92 1.74
C GLY A 87 4.20 4.72 2.61
N GLN A 88 4.11 3.91 3.67
CA GLN A 88 5.25 3.57 4.54
C GLN A 88 6.39 2.92 3.76
N GLN A 89 6.10 2.03 2.82
CA GLN A 89 7.11 1.39 1.99
C GLN A 89 7.80 2.39 1.05
N LEU A 90 7.03 3.32 0.46
CA LEU A 90 7.59 4.39 -0.38
C LEU A 90 8.44 5.36 0.43
N GLU A 91 7.99 5.79 1.61
CA GLU A 91 8.76 6.66 2.51
C GLU A 91 10.08 6.02 2.93
N ALA A 92 10.05 4.73 3.30
CA ALA A 92 11.27 3.98 3.62
C ALA A 92 12.23 3.90 2.43
N ALA A 93 11.71 3.67 1.21
CA ALA A 93 12.51 3.66 -0.01
C ALA A 93 13.11 5.04 -0.31
N ALA A 94 12.34 6.12 -0.17
CA ALA A 94 12.82 7.49 -0.36
C ALA A 94 13.90 7.87 0.64
N ALA A 95 13.85 7.34 1.86
CA ALA A 95 14.85 7.57 2.91
C ALA A 95 16.13 6.72 2.78
N SER A 96 16.13 5.68 1.93
CA SER A 96 17.21 4.69 1.84
C SER A 96 18.51 5.23 1.22
N THR A 97 18.45 6.34 0.49
CA THR A 97 19.61 6.95 -0.20
C THR A 97 19.50 8.46 -0.25
N GLN A 98 20.66 9.13 -0.31
CA GLN A 98 20.74 10.58 -0.48
C GLN A 98 20.86 11.00 -1.94
N ASP A 99 21.26 10.08 -2.84
CA ASP A 99 21.35 10.35 -4.27
C ASP A 99 19.94 10.50 -4.89
N PRO A 100 19.60 11.64 -5.53
CA PRO A 100 18.26 11.86 -6.04
C PRO A 100 17.83 10.90 -7.14
N TRP A 101 18.74 10.43 -7.99
CA TRP A 101 18.43 9.45 -9.05
C TRP A 101 18.18 8.06 -8.46
N GLU A 102 19.06 7.61 -7.58
CA GLU A 102 18.90 6.33 -6.88
C GLU A 102 17.62 6.30 -6.03
N ARG A 103 17.20 7.47 -5.52
CA ARG A 103 15.95 7.61 -4.76
C ARG A 103 14.72 7.37 -5.65
N LEU A 104 14.69 7.89 -6.87
CA LEU A 104 13.63 7.63 -7.84
C LEU A 104 13.58 6.14 -8.22
N ILE A 105 14.76 5.53 -8.46
CA ILE A 105 14.86 4.09 -8.73
C ILE A 105 14.35 3.26 -7.54
N ALA A 106 14.72 3.63 -6.31
CA ALA A 106 14.27 2.94 -5.11
C ALA A 106 12.75 3.03 -4.94
N LEU A 107 12.14 4.19 -5.22
CA LEU A 107 10.68 4.35 -5.23
C LEU A 107 10.01 3.46 -6.28
N GLY A 108 10.51 3.42 -7.50
CA GLY A 108 9.98 2.55 -8.55
C GLY A 108 10.06 1.06 -8.19
N ARG A 109 11.19 0.64 -7.61
CA ARG A 109 11.37 -0.74 -7.10
C ARG A 109 10.38 -1.05 -5.96
N ALA A 110 10.23 -0.14 -5.01
CA ALA A 110 9.31 -0.30 -3.89
C ALA A 110 7.86 -0.39 -4.36
N TYR A 111 7.46 0.44 -5.34
CA TYR A 111 6.14 0.41 -5.95
C TYR A 111 5.83 -0.96 -6.57
N VAL A 112 6.73 -1.44 -7.44
CA VAL A 112 6.57 -2.72 -8.12
C VAL A 112 6.56 -3.87 -7.12
N ALA A 113 7.48 -3.87 -6.15
CA ALA A 113 7.54 -4.89 -5.09
C ALA A 113 6.24 -4.95 -4.28
N PHE A 114 5.68 -3.78 -3.89
CA PHE A 114 4.39 -3.74 -3.18
C PHE A 114 3.28 -4.39 -3.99
N GLY A 115 3.13 -4.01 -5.26
CA GLY A 115 2.07 -4.54 -6.11
C GLY A 115 2.14 -6.04 -6.34
N LEU A 116 3.36 -6.57 -6.53
CA LEU A 116 3.58 -8.01 -6.72
C LEU A 116 3.40 -8.82 -5.44
N GLN A 117 3.76 -8.27 -4.28
CA GLN A 117 3.62 -8.93 -2.98
C GLN A 117 2.20 -8.82 -2.43
N ASN A 118 1.42 -7.82 -2.84
CA ASN A 118 0.10 -7.52 -2.32
C ASN A 118 -0.94 -7.35 -3.44
N PRO A 119 -1.12 -8.34 -4.35
CA PRO A 119 -1.93 -8.18 -5.55
C PRO A 119 -3.41 -7.89 -5.24
N VAL A 120 -3.95 -8.42 -4.15
CA VAL A 120 -5.34 -8.16 -3.72
C VAL A 120 -5.50 -6.68 -3.33
N TYR A 121 -4.63 -6.17 -2.45
CA TYR A 121 -4.65 -4.75 -2.07
C TYR A 121 -4.45 -3.85 -3.29
N TYR A 122 -3.48 -4.18 -4.14
CA TYR A 122 -3.17 -3.38 -5.34
C TYR A 122 -4.36 -3.27 -6.29
N GLN A 123 -5.04 -4.39 -6.56
CA GLN A 123 -6.23 -4.38 -7.40
C GLN A 123 -7.35 -3.53 -6.81
N LEU A 124 -7.61 -3.62 -5.50
CA LEU A 124 -8.62 -2.82 -4.82
C LEU A 124 -8.28 -1.33 -4.80
N MET A 125 -7.00 -0.99 -4.61
CA MET A 125 -6.52 0.40 -4.55
C MET A 125 -6.57 1.11 -5.91
N PHE A 126 -6.19 0.40 -7.00
CA PHE A 126 -5.86 1.03 -8.27
C PHE A 126 -6.63 0.51 -9.49
N MET A 127 -7.18 -0.70 -9.45
CA MET A 127 -7.74 -1.35 -10.64
C MET A 127 -9.27 -1.52 -10.59
N GLN A 128 -9.88 -1.36 -9.42
CA GLN A 128 -11.33 -1.48 -9.26
C GLN A 128 -12.00 -0.10 -9.27
N ARG A 129 -13.25 -0.04 -9.78
CA ARG A 129 -14.10 1.13 -9.58
C ARG A 129 -14.53 1.19 -8.12
N THR A 130 -14.02 2.18 -7.41
CA THR A 130 -14.24 2.37 -5.98
C THR A 130 -15.13 3.57 -5.70
N ASP A 131 -16.20 3.73 -6.49
CA ASP A 131 -17.15 4.84 -6.36
C ASP A 131 -17.75 4.95 -4.94
N PHE A 132 -17.81 3.81 -4.21
CA PHE A 132 -18.23 3.79 -2.81
C PHE A 132 -17.21 4.45 -1.87
N LEU A 133 -15.94 4.57 -2.26
CA LEU A 133 -14.92 5.25 -1.46
C LEU A 133 -15.04 6.79 -1.54
N THR A 134 -15.68 7.32 -2.59
CA THR A 134 -15.87 8.76 -2.76
C THR A 134 -16.93 9.32 -1.83
N ARG A 135 -17.76 8.47 -1.21
CA ARG A 135 -18.82 8.87 -0.28
C ARG A 135 -18.30 9.27 1.11
N ARG A 136 -17.07 8.93 1.47
CA ARG A 136 -16.40 9.44 2.67
C ARG A 136 -15.58 10.66 2.31
N GLN A 137 -15.81 11.77 3.03
CA GLN A 137 -15.18 13.08 2.76
C GLN A 137 -13.66 12.97 2.67
N ALA A 138 -13.13 13.57 1.61
CA ALA A 138 -11.70 13.70 1.40
C ALA A 138 -11.10 14.69 2.40
N GLY A 139 -10.09 14.23 3.17
CA GLY A 139 -9.19 15.08 3.93
C GLY A 139 -7.79 15.05 3.31
N GLU A 140 -6.99 16.07 3.53
CA GLU A 140 -5.62 16.18 3.01
C GLU A 140 -4.67 15.08 3.54
N ASP A 141 -5.00 14.46 4.67
CA ASP A 141 -4.19 13.40 5.32
C ASP A 141 -4.58 11.98 4.88
N GLN A 142 -5.26 11.81 3.76
CA GLN A 142 -5.58 10.47 3.29
C GLN A 142 -4.33 9.73 2.80
N PRO A 143 -4.14 8.44 3.18
CA PRO A 143 -2.96 7.66 2.81
C PRO A 143 -2.67 7.62 1.30
N ARG A 144 -3.71 7.64 0.46
CA ARG A 144 -3.58 7.70 -1.01
C ARG A 144 -2.93 9.00 -1.49
N ILE A 145 -3.31 10.15 -0.89
CA ILE A 145 -2.74 11.47 -1.24
C ILE A 145 -1.30 11.54 -0.76
N THR A 146 -1.02 11.04 0.44
CA THR A 146 0.32 10.99 1.01
C THR A 146 1.27 10.18 0.15
N SER A 147 0.84 9.02 -0.35
CA SER A 147 1.67 8.15 -1.20
C SER A 147 2.10 8.84 -2.50
N PHE A 148 1.18 9.55 -3.18
CA PHE A 148 1.54 10.31 -4.39
C PHE A 148 2.42 11.53 -4.08
N ARG A 149 2.23 12.14 -2.91
CA ARG A 149 3.06 13.26 -2.44
C ARG A 149 4.53 12.86 -2.30
N VAL A 150 4.83 11.66 -1.80
CA VAL A 150 6.22 11.15 -1.70
C VAL A 150 6.89 11.13 -3.07
N LEU A 151 6.22 10.61 -4.11
CA LEU A 151 6.76 10.61 -5.47
C LEU A 151 7.01 12.03 -5.98
N ARG A 152 6.02 12.92 -5.91
CA ARG A 152 6.12 14.30 -6.39
C ARG A 152 7.23 15.08 -5.70
N GLN A 153 7.37 14.93 -4.38
CA GLN A 153 8.47 15.58 -3.64
C GLN A 153 9.84 15.04 -4.06
N THR A 154 9.96 13.74 -4.30
CA THR A 154 11.22 13.14 -4.76
C THR A 154 11.57 13.62 -6.17
N VAL A 155 10.59 13.71 -7.07
CA VAL A 155 10.80 14.27 -8.42
C VAL A 155 11.22 15.73 -8.34
N GLN A 156 10.55 16.56 -7.53
CA GLN A 156 10.93 17.97 -7.36
C GLN A 156 12.36 18.11 -6.86
N GLN A 157 12.75 17.33 -5.84
CA GLN A 157 14.11 17.33 -5.32
C GLN A 157 15.15 16.94 -6.39
N ALA A 158 14.83 16.01 -7.28
CA ALA A 158 15.71 15.61 -8.36
C ALA A 158 15.84 16.70 -9.45
N ILE A 159 14.78 17.48 -9.71
CA ILE A 159 14.81 18.67 -10.57
C ILE A 159 15.67 19.75 -9.93
N ASP A 160 15.45 20.07 -8.65
CA ASP A 160 16.18 21.12 -7.91
C ASP A 160 17.67 20.81 -7.79
N ALA A 161 18.02 19.52 -7.66
CA ALA A 161 19.41 19.05 -7.66
C ALA A 161 20.06 19.02 -9.06
N GLY A 162 19.30 19.33 -10.12
CA GLY A 162 19.78 19.32 -11.50
C GLY A 162 20.04 17.91 -12.08
N VAL A 163 19.53 16.88 -11.43
CA VAL A 163 19.61 15.48 -11.90
C VAL A 163 18.59 15.26 -13.01
N LEU A 164 17.37 15.74 -12.82
CA LEU A 164 16.38 15.82 -13.89
C LEU A 164 16.45 17.16 -14.61
N ARG A 165 16.02 17.18 -15.87
CA ARG A 165 15.87 18.42 -16.64
C ARG A 165 14.82 19.31 -15.96
N PRO A 166 14.94 20.64 -16.09
CA PRO A 166 13.87 21.56 -15.65
C PRO A 166 12.54 21.19 -16.31
N GLY A 167 11.48 21.08 -15.51
CA GLY A 167 10.16 20.69 -15.98
C GLY A 167 9.15 20.71 -14.85
N ASP A 168 7.92 20.29 -15.15
CA ASP A 168 6.84 20.20 -14.19
C ASP A 168 6.92 18.88 -13.42
N ALA A 169 7.11 18.97 -12.10
CA ALA A 169 7.25 17.80 -11.23
C ALA A 169 5.99 16.91 -11.20
N GLU A 170 4.80 17.48 -11.39
CA GLU A 170 3.54 16.74 -11.43
C GLU A 170 3.48 15.88 -12.71
N SER A 171 3.72 16.50 -13.87
CA SER A 171 3.77 15.77 -15.15
C SER A 171 4.81 14.65 -15.17
N TYR A 172 5.99 14.89 -14.61
CA TYR A 172 7.03 13.86 -14.51
C TYR A 172 6.60 12.73 -13.57
N SER A 173 5.96 13.06 -12.45
CA SER A 173 5.43 12.07 -11.51
C SER A 173 4.35 11.20 -12.14
N ASP A 174 3.46 11.79 -12.94
CA ASP A 174 2.41 11.07 -13.67
C ASP A 174 2.98 10.06 -14.65
N VAL A 175 4.03 10.45 -15.41
CA VAL A 175 4.70 9.56 -16.37
C VAL A 175 5.38 8.40 -15.64
N LEU A 176 6.15 8.69 -14.59
CA LEU A 176 6.83 7.68 -13.79
C LEU A 176 5.84 6.72 -13.13
N TRP A 177 4.75 7.26 -12.59
CA TRP A 177 3.69 6.46 -12.01
C TRP A 177 3.00 5.57 -13.04
N ALA A 178 2.60 6.11 -14.20
CA ALA A 178 1.97 5.36 -15.26
C ALA A 178 2.82 4.17 -15.71
N LEU A 179 4.15 4.34 -15.77
CA LEU A 179 5.09 3.30 -16.15
C LEU A 179 5.11 2.14 -15.14
N VAL A 180 5.34 2.41 -13.86
CA VAL A 180 5.39 1.37 -12.82
C VAL A 180 4.03 0.75 -12.57
N HIS A 181 2.95 1.55 -12.68
CA HIS A 181 1.58 1.06 -12.58
C HIS A 181 1.25 0.10 -13.74
N GLY A 182 1.65 0.43 -14.96
CA GLY A 182 1.50 -0.43 -16.12
C GLY A 182 2.22 -1.77 -15.95
N MET A 183 3.45 -1.76 -15.43
CA MET A 183 4.21 -2.99 -15.16
C MET A 183 3.48 -3.91 -14.17
N VAL A 184 3.03 -3.38 -13.03
CA VAL A 184 2.31 -4.17 -12.02
C VAL A 184 0.98 -4.66 -12.56
N SER A 185 0.22 -3.81 -13.26
CA SER A 185 -1.07 -4.19 -13.84
C SER A 185 -0.92 -5.33 -14.85
N LEU A 186 0.11 -5.29 -15.70
CA LEU A 186 0.43 -6.37 -16.64
C LEU A 186 0.84 -7.65 -15.91
N ALA A 187 1.64 -7.54 -14.84
CA ALA A 187 2.06 -8.70 -14.05
C ALA A 187 0.87 -9.41 -13.38
N ILE A 188 -0.10 -8.65 -12.89
CA ILE A 188 -1.30 -9.20 -12.25
C ILE A 188 -2.24 -9.82 -13.29
N SER A 189 -2.37 -9.21 -14.47
CA SER A 189 -3.39 -9.57 -15.48
C SER A 189 -2.89 -10.58 -16.50
N MET A 190 -1.57 -10.69 -16.72
CA MET A 190 -0.99 -11.48 -17.81
C MET A 190 0.11 -12.43 -17.31
N PRO A 191 -0.12 -13.75 -17.30
CA PRO A 191 0.87 -14.73 -16.83
C PRO A 191 2.22 -14.67 -17.53
N MET A 192 2.27 -14.16 -18.77
CA MET A 192 3.53 -13.98 -19.52
C MET A 192 4.40 -12.84 -18.99
N PHE A 193 3.88 -11.98 -18.12
CA PHE A 193 4.62 -10.93 -17.43
C PHE A 193 5.13 -11.46 -16.08
N ASP A 194 6.01 -12.46 -16.14
CA ASP A 194 6.63 -13.04 -14.97
C ASP A 194 7.67 -12.10 -14.31
N ALA A 195 8.17 -12.49 -13.14
CA ALA A 195 9.13 -11.69 -12.39
C ALA A 195 10.39 -11.34 -13.20
N SER A 196 10.88 -12.25 -14.04
CA SER A 196 12.08 -12.02 -14.86
C SER A 196 11.82 -10.99 -15.96
N ARG A 197 10.64 -11.02 -16.57
CA ARG A 197 10.24 -10.04 -17.58
C ARG A 197 10.05 -8.66 -16.97
N ILE A 198 9.42 -8.59 -15.79
CA ILE A 198 9.25 -7.33 -15.06
C ILE A 198 10.59 -6.70 -14.72
N GLN A 199 11.54 -7.49 -14.20
CA GLN A 199 12.87 -6.99 -13.89
C GLN A 199 13.58 -6.40 -15.12
N ARG A 200 13.59 -7.12 -16.25
CA ARG A 200 14.16 -6.62 -17.50
C ARG A 200 13.44 -5.36 -18.00
N THR A 201 12.12 -5.32 -17.88
CA THR A 201 11.33 -4.15 -18.29
C THR A 201 11.66 -2.94 -17.43
N MET A 202 11.78 -3.10 -16.10
CA MET A 202 12.22 -2.06 -15.20
C MET A 202 13.61 -1.51 -15.55
N GLU A 203 14.59 -2.40 -15.75
CA GLU A 203 15.96 -2.01 -16.11
C GLU A 203 15.99 -1.22 -17.42
N THR A 204 15.24 -1.67 -18.43
CA THR A 204 15.11 -0.99 -19.71
C THR A 204 14.45 0.38 -19.54
N ALA A 205 13.37 0.46 -18.76
CA ALA A 205 12.66 1.71 -18.50
C ALA A 205 13.58 2.74 -17.85
N TRP A 206 14.33 2.38 -16.82
CA TRP A 206 15.27 3.30 -16.17
C TRP A 206 16.38 3.79 -17.11
N GLN A 207 16.87 2.95 -18.01
CA GLN A 207 17.82 3.37 -19.03
C GLN A 207 17.21 4.38 -20.02
N MET A 208 15.95 4.17 -20.39
CA MET A 208 15.22 5.10 -21.28
C MET A 208 14.92 6.42 -20.58
N GLU A 209 14.49 6.38 -19.31
CA GLU A 209 14.21 7.56 -18.51
C GLU A 209 15.49 8.38 -18.24
N CYS A 210 16.58 7.72 -17.90
CA CYS A 210 17.87 8.38 -17.73
C CYS A 210 18.27 9.16 -18.98
N LYS A 211 18.13 8.57 -20.17
CA LYS A 211 18.43 9.26 -21.44
C LYS A 211 17.43 10.37 -21.76
N GLY A 212 16.16 10.21 -21.36
CA GLY A 212 15.08 11.16 -21.66
C GLY A 212 15.00 12.31 -20.67
N LEU A 213 15.09 12.02 -19.38
CA LEU A 213 14.83 12.96 -18.29
C LEU A 213 16.09 13.53 -17.62
N CYS A 214 17.21 12.77 -17.63
CA CYS A 214 18.44 13.26 -17.01
C CYS A 214 19.07 14.39 -17.84
N ARG A 215 19.72 15.32 -17.11
CA ARG A 215 20.53 16.39 -17.72
C ARG A 215 21.78 15.73 -18.34
N GLN A 216 22.01 15.96 -19.64
CA GLN A 216 23.27 15.56 -20.31
C GLN A 216 24.43 16.43 -19.86
#